data_c91b9ae9630793021123da6e762d3f7f
#
_entry.id   c91b9ae9630793021123da6e762d3f7f
#
_cell.length_a   1.000
_cell.length_b   1.000
_cell.length_c   1.000
_cell.angle_alpha   90.00
_cell.angle_beta   90.00
_cell.angle_gamma   90.00
#
_symmetry.space_group_name_H-M   'P 1'
#
loop_
_entity.id
_entity.type
_entity.pdbx_description
1 polymer ?
#
loop_
_entity_poly.entity_id
_entity_poly.type
_entity_poly.pdbx_seq_one_letter_code
_entity_poly.pdbx_strand_id
1 'polypeptide(L)'
;MTSKLWNTFHHPDHVEAACRRSLTDMGLEYLDLYLIHFPISLKYVPFDTRYPPEWLHDPNSADKKMEFENVPVMDTWRAMESLVEKGLVRNIGVSNWNCQGLRDLLSYAKIKPSVLQVKSKIVLLLLYLEISINT
;
A
#
# COMPACT_ATOMS: atom_id res chain seq x y z
N MET A 1 10.61 11.95 1.23
CA MET A 1 9.22 12.12 0.77
C MET A 1 8.44 10.83 0.93
N THR A 2 7.15 10.89 1.29
CA THR A 2 6.29 9.70 1.49
C THR A 2 5.13 9.73 0.50
N SER A 3 4.82 8.58 -0.11
CA SER A 3 3.63 8.38 -0.93
C SER A 3 2.95 7.05 -0.59
N LYS A 4 1.81 6.75 -1.23
CA LYS A 4 1.01 5.56 -0.94
C LYS A 4 0.53 4.88 -2.21
N LEU A 5 0.57 3.56 -2.20
CA LEU A 5 -0.04 2.70 -3.20
C LEU A 5 -1.56 2.70 -3.00
N TRP A 6 -2.29 3.19 -3.99
CA TRP A 6 -3.74 3.17 -3.95
C TRP A 6 -4.33 1.78 -4.23
N ASN A 7 -5.52 1.55 -3.76
CA ASN A 7 -6.19 0.25 -3.72
C ASN A 7 -6.40 -0.41 -5.09
N THR A 8 -6.54 0.38 -6.17
CA THR A 8 -6.69 -0.12 -7.54
C THR A 8 -5.40 -0.63 -8.17
N PHE A 9 -4.26 -0.49 -7.49
CA PHE A 9 -2.94 -0.89 -7.98
C PHE A 9 -2.29 -2.00 -7.16
N HIS A 10 -3.05 -2.75 -6.37
CA HIS A 10 -2.52 -3.82 -5.53
C HIS A 10 -2.04 -5.05 -6.31
N HIS A 11 -2.57 -5.30 -7.52
CA HIS A 11 -2.06 -6.38 -8.35
C HIS A 11 -0.56 -6.17 -8.63
N PRO A 12 0.29 -7.21 -8.51
CA PRO A 12 1.75 -7.08 -8.63
C PRO A 12 2.20 -6.33 -9.89
N ASP A 13 1.53 -6.57 -11.03
CA ASP A 13 1.86 -5.94 -12.31
C ASP A 13 1.65 -4.41 -12.31
N HIS A 14 0.89 -3.87 -11.37
CA HIS A 14 0.54 -2.45 -11.33
C HIS A 14 1.29 -1.66 -10.25
N VAL A 15 1.89 -2.35 -9.26
CA VAL A 15 2.57 -1.71 -8.12
C VAL A 15 3.71 -0.80 -8.57
N GLU A 16 4.58 -1.28 -9.47
CA GLU A 16 5.72 -0.50 -9.95
C GLU A 16 5.26 0.72 -10.77
N ALA A 17 4.29 0.53 -11.67
CA ALA A 17 3.76 1.62 -12.48
C ALA A 17 3.16 2.73 -11.61
N ALA A 18 2.45 2.37 -10.53
CA ALA A 18 1.90 3.33 -9.57
C ALA A 18 3.00 4.08 -8.78
N CYS A 19 4.05 3.38 -8.38
CA CYS A 19 5.21 4.00 -7.73
C CYS A 19 5.92 4.98 -8.67
N ARG A 20 6.22 4.58 -9.89
CA ARG A 20 6.85 5.43 -10.91
C ARG A 20 6.00 6.64 -11.26
N ARG A 21 4.68 6.48 -11.32
CA ARG A 21 3.76 7.59 -11.51
C ARG A 21 3.87 8.60 -10.35
N SER A 22 3.90 8.13 -9.11
CA SER A 22 4.10 8.99 -7.93
C SER A 22 5.44 9.74 -7.99
N LEU A 23 6.52 9.08 -8.44
CA LEU A 23 7.83 9.70 -8.60
C LEU A 23 7.80 10.80 -9.67
N THR A 24 7.20 10.52 -10.82
CA THR A 24 7.05 11.48 -11.92
C THR A 24 6.24 12.71 -11.50
N ASP A 25 5.09 12.50 -10.84
CA ASP A 25 4.21 13.59 -10.39
C ASP A 25 4.90 14.52 -9.37
N MET A 26 5.84 14.00 -8.59
CA MET A 26 6.59 14.74 -7.58
C MET A 26 7.97 15.22 -8.05
N GLY A 27 8.40 14.85 -9.26
CA GLY A 27 9.74 15.20 -9.80
C GLY A 27 10.87 14.56 -8.99
N LEU A 28 10.70 13.33 -8.50
CA LEU A 28 11.65 12.63 -7.63
C LEU A 28 12.25 11.41 -8.32
N GLU A 29 13.48 11.07 -7.96
CA GLU A 29 14.14 9.84 -8.40
C GLU A 29 13.79 8.63 -7.50
N TYR A 30 13.51 8.88 -6.21
CA TYR A 30 13.13 7.84 -5.24
C TYR A 30 12.20 8.40 -4.16
N LEU A 31 11.50 7.51 -3.45
CA LEU A 31 10.76 7.82 -2.23
C LEU A 31 11.50 7.33 -0.99
N ASP A 32 11.46 8.08 0.10
CA ASP A 32 11.97 7.60 1.39
C ASP A 32 11.07 6.53 2.01
N LEU A 33 9.75 6.62 1.75
CA LEU A 33 8.76 5.70 2.28
C LEU A 33 7.58 5.55 1.31
N TYR A 34 7.21 4.30 1.01
CA TYR A 34 6.03 3.97 0.22
C TYR A 34 5.13 3.01 1.01
N LEU A 35 3.84 3.35 1.14
CA LEU A 35 2.90 2.62 1.98
C LEU A 35 1.78 2.00 1.15
N ILE A 36 1.36 0.77 1.47
CA ILE A 36 0.04 0.29 1.05
C ILE A 36 -1.01 1.13 1.80
N HIS A 37 -1.90 1.82 1.05
CA HIS A 37 -2.80 2.83 1.64
C HIS A 37 -3.87 2.22 2.53
N PHE A 38 -4.50 1.11 2.08
CA PHE A 38 -5.49 0.33 2.82
C PHE A 38 -5.31 -1.17 2.54
N PRO A 39 -5.71 -2.07 3.45
CA PRO A 39 -5.67 -3.53 3.22
C PRO A 39 -6.85 -4.01 2.36
N ILE A 40 -7.16 -3.29 1.30
CA ILE A 40 -8.32 -3.53 0.44
C ILE A 40 -7.88 -3.40 -1.01
N SER A 41 -8.07 -4.47 -1.80
CA SER A 41 -7.80 -4.44 -3.24
C SER A 41 -9.07 -4.12 -4.01
N LEU A 42 -8.98 -3.13 -4.88
CA LEU A 42 -10.04 -2.72 -5.80
C LEU A 42 -9.62 -3.05 -7.23
N LYS A 43 -10.62 -3.30 -8.08
CA LYS A 43 -10.42 -3.57 -9.50
C LYS A 43 -9.62 -2.46 -10.15
N TYR A 44 -8.64 -2.87 -10.93
CA TYR A 44 -7.73 -1.97 -11.62
C TYR A 44 -8.45 -0.97 -12.53
N VAL A 45 -8.01 0.27 -12.48
CA VAL A 45 -8.43 1.34 -13.40
C VAL A 45 -7.16 1.99 -13.98
N PRO A 46 -6.96 1.94 -15.30
CA PRO A 46 -5.79 2.55 -15.95
C PRO A 46 -5.69 4.05 -15.69
N PHE A 47 -4.48 4.58 -15.64
CA PHE A 47 -4.22 6.03 -15.46
C PHE A 47 -4.87 6.88 -16.55
N ASP A 48 -4.90 6.39 -17.79
CA ASP A 48 -5.51 7.07 -18.93
C ASP A 48 -7.04 7.15 -18.83
N THR A 49 -7.64 6.21 -18.10
CA THR A 49 -9.08 6.20 -17.84
C THR A 49 -9.43 7.18 -16.73
N ARG A 50 -8.66 7.18 -15.65
CA ARG A 50 -8.88 8.09 -14.52
C ARG A 50 -7.65 8.28 -13.64
N TYR A 51 -7.29 9.53 -13.41
CA TYR A 51 -6.28 9.94 -12.45
C TYR A 51 -6.64 11.34 -11.89
N PRO A 52 -6.57 11.57 -10.56
CA PRO A 52 -6.20 10.64 -9.51
C PRO A 52 -7.20 9.48 -9.32
N PRO A 53 -6.75 8.35 -8.73
CA PRO A 53 -7.63 7.21 -8.51
C PRO A 53 -8.67 7.48 -7.42
N GLU A 54 -9.83 6.85 -7.52
CA GLU A 54 -10.97 7.01 -6.63
C GLU A 54 -11.45 5.66 -6.06
N TRP A 55 -12.38 5.73 -5.07
CA TRP A 55 -12.99 4.56 -4.48
C TRP A 55 -13.97 3.84 -5.41
N LEU A 56 -14.74 4.59 -6.17
CA LEU A 56 -15.73 4.04 -7.10
C LEU A 56 -15.06 3.56 -8.37
N HIS A 57 -15.44 2.38 -8.85
CA HIS A 57 -14.91 1.84 -10.11
C HIS A 57 -15.31 2.74 -11.29
N ASP A 58 -16.58 3.11 -11.38
CA ASP A 58 -17.09 4.11 -12.33
C ASP A 58 -18.01 5.12 -11.60
N PRO A 59 -17.54 6.35 -11.33
CA PRO A 59 -18.33 7.36 -10.64
C PRO A 59 -19.48 7.91 -11.48
N ASN A 60 -19.49 7.70 -12.81
CA ASN A 60 -20.54 8.14 -13.72
C ASN A 60 -21.61 7.05 -13.96
N SER A 61 -21.37 5.83 -13.50
CA SER A 61 -22.36 4.75 -13.59
C SER A 61 -23.60 5.05 -12.75
N ALA A 62 -24.75 4.55 -13.21
CA ALA A 62 -25.97 4.58 -12.41
C ALA A 62 -25.83 3.76 -11.11
N ASP A 63 -25.03 2.69 -11.16
CA ASP A 63 -24.71 1.82 -10.02
C ASP A 63 -23.32 2.20 -9.46
N LYS A 64 -23.29 3.26 -8.62
CA LYS A 64 -22.07 3.77 -7.99
C LYS A 64 -21.59 2.83 -6.91
N LYS A 65 -20.66 1.93 -7.23
CA LYS A 65 -20.11 0.96 -6.27
C LYS A 65 -18.60 0.83 -6.37
N MET A 66 -18.00 0.38 -5.26
CA MET A 66 -16.65 -0.14 -5.25
C MET A 66 -16.67 -1.55 -5.85
N GLU A 67 -15.75 -1.82 -6.75
CA GLU A 67 -15.52 -3.17 -7.26
C GLU A 67 -14.25 -3.73 -6.63
N PHE A 68 -14.41 -4.83 -5.87
CA PHE A 68 -13.28 -5.49 -5.22
C PHE A 68 -12.58 -6.44 -6.17
N GLU A 69 -11.27 -6.60 -5.95
CA GLU A 69 -10.44 -7.58 -6.62
C GLU A 69 -9.78 -8.49 -5.57
N ASN A 70 -9.71 -9.78 -5.85
CA ASN A 70 -9.08 -10.73 -4.94
C ASN A 70 -7.58 -10.82 -5.24
N VAL A 71 -6.80 -9.93 -4.62
CA VAL A 71 -5.34 -9.94 -4.69
C VAL A 71 -4.79 -10.31 -3.31
N PRO A 72 -4.06 -11.43 -3.17
CA PRO A 72 -3.41 -11.79 -1.92
C PRO A 72 -2.42 -10.70 -1.47
N VAL A 73 -2.51 -10.30 -0.22
CA VAL A 73 -1.62 -9.26 0.35
C VAL A 73 -0.15 -9.62 0.17
N MET A 74 0.19 -10.90 0.30
CA MET A 74 1.55 -11.40 0.10
C MET A 74 2.09 -11.05 -1.29
N ASP A 75 1.27 -11.12 -2.34
CA ASP A 75 1.71 -10.83 -3.70
C ASP A 75 1.94 -9.33 -3.89
N THR A 76 1.03 -8.49 -3.38
CA THR A 76 1.24 -7.04 -3.33
C THR A 76 2.51 -6.69 -2.55
N TRP A 77 2.74 -7.34 -1.40
CA TRP A 77 3.92 -7.06 -0.58
C TRP A 77 5.23 -7.45 -1.27
N ARG A 78 5.28 -8.58 -1.95
CA ARG A 78 6.45 -8.98 -2.76
C ARG A 78 6.76 -7.97 -3.86
N ALA A 79 5.74 -7.41 -4.50
CA ALA A 79 5.92 -6.34 -5.47
C ALA A 79 6.45 -5.06 -4.81
N MET A 80 5.98 -4.71 -3.60
CA MET A 80 6.53 -3.60 -2.80
C MET A 80 8.00 -3.83 -2.43
N GLU A 81 8.38 -5.04 -2.03
CA GLU A 81 9.77 -5.42 -1.75
C GLU A 81 10.67 -5.22 -2.97
N SER A 82 10.18 -5.58 -4.16
CA SER A 82 10.93 -5.37 -5.41
C SER A 82 11.21 -3.89 -5.73
N LEU A 83 10.37 -2.96 -5.26
CA LEU A 83 10.64 -1.53 -5.40
C LEU A 83 11.87 -1.08 -4.59
N VAL A 84 12.08 -1.69 -3.42
CA VAL A 84 13.28 -1.45 -2.59
C VAL A 84 14.52 -2.00 -3.33
N GLU A 85 14.44 -3.22 -3.84
CA GLU A 85 15.54 -3.86 -4.60
C GLU A 85 15.93 -3.04 -5.85
N LYS A 86 14.94 -2.39 -6.49
CA LYS A 86 15.14 -1.51 -7.66
C LYS A 86 15.61 -0.09 -7.30
N GLY A 87 15.70 0.25 -6.01
CA GLY A 87 16.09 1.57 -5.55
C GLY A 87 15.04 2.67 -5.76
N LEU A 88 13.81 2.31 -6.14
CA LEU A 88 12.71 3.28 -6.32
C LEU A 88 12.18 3.80 -4.99
N VAL A 89 12.30 3.01 -3.93
CA VAL A 89 11.91 3.40 -2.57
C VAL A 89 12.96 2.92 -1.57
N ARG A 90 13.17 3.67 -0.49
CA ARG A 90 14.11 3.29 0.59
C ARG A 90 13.47 2.39 1.61
N ASN A 91 12.21 2.67 1.96
CA ASN A 91 11.46 1.93 2.96
C ASN A 91 10.04 1.68 2.47
N ILE A 92 9.46 0.58 2.94
CA ILE A 92 8.07 0.22 2.67
C ILE A 92 7.31 0.01 3.97
N GLY A 93 6.01 0.20 3.92
CA GLY A 93 5.15 0.05 5.09
C GLY A 93 3.67 -0.05 4.70
N VAL A 94 2.82 0.03 5.70
CA VAL A 94 1.38 -0.12 5.54
C VAL A 94 0.61 0.99 6.25
N SER A 95 -0.62 1.23 5.81
CA SER A 95 -1.49 2.24 6.41
C SER A 95 -2.90 1.68 6.60
N ASN A 96 -3.56 2.07 7.69
CA ASN A 96 -4.93 1.67 8.02
C ASN A 96 -5.12 0.15 8.23
N TRP A 97 -4.09 -0.53 8.69
CA TRP A 97 -4.12 -1.96 9.00
C TRP A 97 -4.46 -2.22 10.46
N ASN A 98 -5.09 -3.35 10.73
CA ASN A 98 -5.30 -3.86 12.08
C ASN A 98 -4.15 -4.79 12.50
N CYS A 99 -4.12 -5.16 13.79
CA CYS A 99 -3.07 -6.02 14.34
C CYS A 99 -3.03 -7.41 13.68
N GLN A 100 -4.18 -7.97 13.32
CA GLN A 100 -4.25 -9.29 12.69
C GLN A 100 -3.61 -9.28 11.30
N GLY A 101 -3.96 -8.31 10.45
CA GLY A 101 -3.36 -8.16 9.12
C GLY A 101 -1.87 -7.87 9.18
N LEU A 102 -1.43 -7.04 10.16
CA LEU A 102 -0.01 -6.78 10.36
C LEU A 102 0.75 -8.06 10.80
N ARG A 103 0.18 -8.84 11.71
CA ARG A 103 0.79 -10.11 12.15
C ARG A 103 0.90 -11.12 11.01
N ASP A 104 -0.13 -11.21 10.17
CA ASP A 104 -0.12 -12.04 8.98
C ASP A 104 1.00 -11.59 8.03
N LEU A 105 1.08 -10.30 7.70
CA LEU A 105 2.13 -9.72 6.87
C LEU A 105 3.53 -10.05 7.41
N LEU A 106 3.74 -9.88 8.72
CA LEU A 106 5.04 -10.15 9.37
C LEU A 106 5.46 -11.62 9.27
N SER A 107 4.54 -12.56 9.05
CA SER A 107 4.84 -14.00 8.95
C SER A 107 5.58 -14.37 7.66
N TYR A 108 5.36 -13.64 6.56
CA TYR A 108 5.94 -13.93 5.24
C TYR A 108 6.82 -12.81 4.66
N ALA A 109 6.77 -11.60 5.20
CA ALA A 109 7.54 -10.47 4.70
C ALA A 109 9.05 -10.71 4.85
N LYS A 110 9.82 -10.60 3.75
CA LYS A 110 11.29 -10.60 3.75
C LYS A 110 11.81 -9.25 4.25
N ILE A 111 11.30 -8.16 3.68
CA ILE A 111 11.53 -6.80 4.18
C ILE A 111 10.33 -6.45 5.07
N LYS A 112 10.58 -6.29 6.37
CA LYS A 112 9.52 -5.96 7.32
C LYS A 112 8.99 -4.55 7.08
N PRO A 113 7.67 -4.28 7.31
CA PRO A 113 7.15 -2.93 7.22
C PRO A 113 7.85 -2.02 8.24
N SER A 114 8.42 -0.91 7.76
CA SER A 114 9.10 0.08 8.61
C SER A 114 8.13 0.97 9.38
N VAL A 115 6.90 1.09 8.90
CA VAL A 115 5.87 1.98 9.48
C VAL A 115 4.49 1.34 9.32
N LEU A 116 3.69 1.45 10.38
CA LEU A 116 2.24 1.34 10.33
C LEU A 116 1.63 2.73 10.56
N GLN A 117 1.08 3.35 9.53
CA GLN A 117 0.41 4.65 9.63
C GLN A 117 -1.09 4.45 9.85
N VAL A 118 -1.60 4.85 11.00
CA VAL A 118 -3.03 4.79 11.31
C VAL A 118 -3.57 6.16 11.74
N LYS A 119 -4.79 6.45 11.32
CA LYS A 119 -5.49 7.69 11.67
C LYS A 119 -6.33 7.46 12.92
N SER A 120 -5.71 7.13 14.07
CA SER A 120 -6.47 6.88 15.31
C SER A 120 -5.62 6.91 16.58
N LYS A 121 -6.29 7.12 17.71
CA LYS A 121 -5.76 7.02 19.08
C LYS A 121 -5.25 5.61 19.48
N ILE A 122 -5.30 4.63 18.58
CA ILE A 122 -4.89 3.23 18.77
C ILE A 122 -3.37 3.02 18.63
N VAL A 123 -2.62 4.01 18.16
CA VAL A 123 -1.14 3.95 18.02
C VAL A 123 -0.44 3.57 19.36
N LEU A 124 -1.02 3.93 20.49
CA LEU A 124 -0.45 3.61 21.80
C LEU A 124 -0.45 2.09 22.10
N LEU A 125 -1.42 1.35 21.58
CA LEU A 125 -1.54 -0.10 21.81
C LEU A 125 -0.52 -0.91 20.98
N LEU A 126 -0.16 -0.42 19.80
CA LEU A 126 0.80 -1.10 18.91
C LEU A 126 2.23 -0.95 19.40
N LEU A 127 2.61 0.22 19.95
CA LEU A 127 3.90 0.41 20.60
C LEU A 127 4.06 -0.50 21.84
N TYR A 128 2.96 -0.81 22.54
CA TYR A 128 2.98 -1.73 23.67
C TYR A 128 3.20 -3.20 23.25
N LEU A 129 2.70 -3.58 22.07
CA LEU A 129 2.89 -4.94 21.52
C LEU A 129 4.30 -5.15 20.97
N GLU A 130 4.94 -4.16 20.36
CA GLU A 130 6.35 -4.25 19.93
C GLU A 130 7.32 -4.45 21.11
N ILE A 131 7.07 -3.80 22.22
CA ILE A 131 7.87 -3.94 23.45
C ILE A 131 7.70 -5.35 24.06
N SER A 132 6.51 -5.96 23.93
CA SER A 132 6.22 -7.30 24.49
C SER A 132 6.68 -8.46 23.61
N ILE A 133 7.05 -8.23 22.35
CA ILE A 133 7.56 -9.29 21.43
C ILE A 133 9.09 -9.36 21.45
N ASN A 134 9.77 -8.31 21.91
CA ASN A 134 11.24 -8.22 21.98
C ASN A 134 11.81 -8.45 23.38
N THR A 135 11.00 -8.89 24.34
CA THR A 135 11.37 -9.39 25.66
C THR A 135 11.04 -10.87 25.78
#